data_933d7f6c3fb71e8ae4f294e9595b6146
#
_entry.id   933d7f6c3fb71e8ae4f294e9595b6146
#
_cell.length_a   1.000
_cell.length_b   1.000
_cell.length_c   1.000
_cell.angle_alpha   90.00
_cell.angle_beta   90.00
_cell.angle_gamma   90.00
#
_symmetry.space_group_name_H-M   'P 1'
#
loop_
_entity.id
_entity.type
_entity.pdbx_description
1 polymer ?
#
loop_
_entity_poly.entity_id
_entity_poly.type
_entity_poly.pdbx_seq_one_letter_code
_entity_poly.pdbx_strand_id
1 'polypeptide(L)'
;LLGHLNGEVQRFVPRFNPEVNGWWMCDYGRFLAEGFNDREVDVPLRRSEGRTRKVTWHGALETIAGMMRVTANPLVVASANLSNEALFCIKRNLVDAEGLDVVVPVHRGEVRRIKNAHGQWIESADAHPNSNGARLMGLPVVDVANLESYLRDGDGPLLVLDAHAHPWLATADAAAAVAQRSTAVLARTATPLVESASVVLPGASWAETEGTYTSSEGIVQHARRALPPTGQSQPAWQVVYALARHLGHEQERHVSPRVLFAEMAAETAAFAGMTYGRLMSEPGMPIHGEVDRVG
;
A
#
# COMPACT_ATOMS: atom_id res chain seq x y z
N LEU A 1 6.58 7.19 -17.15
CA LEU A 1 6.94 8.58 -16.82
C LEU A 1 5.69 9.36 -16.42
N LEU A 2 5.81 10.20 -15.41
CA LEU A 2 4.77 11.10 -14.94
C LEU A 2 5.09 12.52 -15.45
N GLY A 3 4.15 13.13 -16.17
CA GLY A 3 4.20 14.53 -16.54
C GLY A 3 3.32 15.35 -15.60
N HIS A 4 3.88 16.41 -15.01
CA HIS A 4 3.15 17.30 -14.11
C HIS A 4 3.38 18.76 -14.45
N LEU A 5 2.45 19.63 -14.07
CA LEU A 5 2.56 21.07 -14.11
C LEU A 5 2.18 21.63 -12.75
N ASN A 6 3.07 22.39 -12.12
CA ASN A 6 2.84 23.00 -10.78
C ASN A 6 2.40 21.99 -9.69
N GLY A 7 2.91 20.76 -9.76
CA GLY A 7 2.55 19.70 -8.81
C GLY A 7 1.30 18.89 -9.19
N GLU A 8 0.54 19.30 -10.19
CA GLU A 8 -0.62 18.56 -10.70
C GLU A 8 -0.21 17.62 -11.84
N VAL A 9 -0.58 16.37 -11.72
CA VAL A 9 -0.34 15.34 -12.73
C VAL A 9 -1.20 15.63 -13.95
N GLN A 10 -0.56 15.69 -15.10
CA GLN A 10 -1.23 15.97 -16.39
C GLN A 10 -1.38 14.71 -17.24
N ARG A 11 -0.40 13.81 -17.15
CA ARG A 11 -0.40 12.59 -17.97
C ARG A 11 0.58 11.55 -17.46
N PHE A 12 0.30 10.29 -17.80
CA PHE A 12 1.25 9.20 -17.73
C PHE A 12 1.66 8.76 -19.13
N VAL A 13 2.95 8.52 -19.34
CA VAL A 13 3.48 8.00 -20.60
C VAL A 13 4.44 6.84 -20.30
N PRO A 14 4.52 5.83 -21.19
CA PRO A 14 5.43 4.72 -20.99
C PRO A 14 6.88 5.21 -20.96
N ARG A 15 7.68 4.61 -20.11
CA ARG A 15 9.14 4.64 -20.20
C ARG A 15 9.57 3.40 -20.94
N PHE A 16 10.42 3.54 -21.95
CA PHE A 16 10.99 2.39 -22.60
C PHE A 16 11.75 1.51 -21.62
N ASN A 17 11.37 0.25 -21.56
CA ASN A 17 12.06 -0.77 -20.78
C ASN A 17 12.05 -2.07 -21.58
N PRO A 18 13.20 -2.47 -22.22
CA PRO A 18 13.25 -3.61 -23.12
C PRO A 18 12.97 -4.94 -22.41
N GLU A 19 13.19 -5.01 -21.10
CA GLU A 19 13.03 -6.24 -20.31
C GLU A 19 11.60 -6.41 -19.76
N VAL A 20 10.80 -5.32 -19.70
CA VAL A 20 9.50 -5.35 -19.03
C VAL A 20 8.36 -5.05 -19.97
N ASN A 21 8.34 -3.88 -20.59
CA ASN A 21 7.19 -3.40 -21.33
C ASN A 21 7.49 -2.87 -22.75
N GLY A 22 8.76 -2.82 -23.17
CA GLY A 22 9.13 -2.10 -24.38
C GLY A 22 8.62 -0.65 -24.33
N TRP A 23 7.74 -0.28 -25.25
CA TRP A 23 7.03 1.02 -25.26
C TRP A 23 5.56 0.93 -24.81
N TRP A 24 5.13 -0.25 -24.36
CA TRP A 24 3.72 -0.46 -24.03
C TRP A 24 3.32 0.13 -22.69
N MET A 25 2.10 0.63 -22.65
CA MET A 25 1.39 1.05 -21.46
C MET A 25 -0.09 0.77 -21.67
N CYS A 26 -0.75 0.15 -20.70
CA CYS A 26 -2.17 -0.12 -20.78
C CYS A 26 -2.98 1.20 -20.69
N ASP A 27 -4.16 1.20 -21.29
CA ASP A 27 -5.04 2.38 -21.28
C ASP A 27 -5.49 2.73 -19.86
N TYR A 28 -5.74 1.73 -19.00
CA TYR A 28 -6.05 1.97 -17.60
C TYR A 28 -4.97 2.84 -16.91
N GLY A 29 -3.71 2.47 -17.01
CA GLY A 29 -2.60 3.25 -16.46
C GLY A 29 -2.43 4.62 -17.13
N ARG A 30 -2.74 4.72 -18.45
CA ARG A 30 -2.65 5.96 -19.20
C ARG A 30 -3.67 7.00 -18.73
N PHE A 31 -4.91 6.58 -18.50
CA PHE A 31 -6.01 7.45 -18.08
C PHE A 31 -6.10 7.65 -16.57
N LEU A 32 -5.28 6.99 -15.79
CA LEU A 32 -5.24 7.16 -14.34
C LEU A 32 -4.91 8.59 -13.88
N ALA A 33 -4.40 9.46 -14.78
CA ALA A 33 -4.19 10.87 -14.50
C ALA A 33 -5.50 11.61 -14.18
N GLU A 34 -6.61 11.15 -14.77
CA GLU A 34 -7.94 11.63 -14.41
C GLU A 34 -8.26 11.20 -12.98
N GLY A 35 -8.59 12.14 -12.12
CA GLY A 35 -8.83 11.91 -10.69
C GLY A 35 -7.58 11.69 -9.82
N PHE A 36 -6.37 11.60 -10.41
CA PHE A 36 -5.15 11.44 -9.59
C PHE A 36 -4.90 12.64 -8.69
N ASN A 37 -5.29 13.83 -9.12
CA ASN A 37 -5.11 15.07 -8.37
C ASN A 37 -6.17 15.29 -7.29
N ASP A 38 -7.24 14.48 -7.25
CA ASP A 38 -8.29 14.57 -6.25
C ASP A 38 -7.71 14.24 -4.87
N ARG A 39 -7.83 15.18 -3.95
CA ARG A 39 -7.30 15.09 -2.58
C ARG A 39 -8.18 15.87 -1.64
N GLU A 40 -8.63 15.22 -0.60
CA GLU A 40 -9.54 15.78 0.38
C GLU A 40 -9.02 15.55 1.81
N VAL A 41 -8.06 14.63 1.96
CA VAL A 41 -7.42 14.33 3.25
C VAL A 41 -6.00 14.89 3.23
N ASP A 42 -5.79 16.04 3.85
CA ASP A 42 -4.52 16.76 3.89
C ASP A 42 -3.88 16.85 5.30
N VAL A 43 -4.65 16.55 6.33
CA VAL A 43 -4.22 16.59 7.74
C VAL A 43 -4.86 15.42 8.51
N PRO A 44 -4.23 14.96 9.63
CA PRO A 44 -4.85 13.95 10.47
C PRO A 44 -6.14 14.45 11.12
N LEU A 45 -7.17 13.59 11.09
CA LEU A 45 -8.49 13.86 11.65
C LEU A 45 -8.85 12.82 12.70
N ARG A 46 -9.56 13.24 13.73
CA ARG A 46 -10.19 12.36 14.72
C ARG A 46 -11.68 12.68 14.80
N ARG A 47 -12.50 11.63 14.81
CA ARG A 47 -13.95 11.73 15.01
C ARG A 47 -14.33 11.10 16.34
N SER A 48 -15.07 11.85 17.13
CA SER A 48 -15.66 11.38 18.38
C SER A 48 -16.93 12.17 18.67
N GLU A 49 -17.95 11.50 19.17
CA GLU A 49 -19.24 12.11 19.54
C GLU A 49 -19.86 12.97 18.44
N GLY A 50 -19.80 12.47 17.18
CA GLY A 50 -20.35 13.17 16.01
C GLY A 50 -19.56 14.41 15.57
N ARG A 51 -18.38 14.68 16.15
CA ARG A 51 -17.54 15.83 15.81
C ARG A 51 -16.24 15.41 15.19
N THR A 52 -15.85 16.04 14.08
CA THR A 52 -14.54 15.87 13.42
C THR A 52 -13.61 16.99 13.86
N ARG A 53 -12.40 16.66 14.27
CA ARG A 53 -11.35 17.61 14.68
C ARG A 53 -10.04 17.29 13.98
N LYS A 54 -9.31 18.33 13.56
CA LYS A 54 -7.91 18.20 13.16
C LYS A 54 -7.07 17.89 14.39
N VAL A 55 -6.15 16.94 14.26
CA VAL A 55 -5.23 16.52 15.32
C VAL A 55 -3.79 16.49 14.81
N THR A 56 -2.82 16.37 15.69
CA THR A 56 -1.44 16.15 15.28
C THR A 56 -1.21 14.71 14.88
N TRP A 57 -0.17 14.43 14.08
CA TRP A 57 0.26 13.06 13.78
C TRP A 57 0.51 12.24 15.04
N HIS A 58 1.19 12.83 16.04
CA HIS A 58 1.44 12.19 17.32
C HIS A 58 0.13 11.77 18.00
N GLY A 59 -0.84 12.67 18.14
CA GLY A 59 -2.12 12.37 18.79
C GLY A 59 -2.97 11.37 18.03
N ALA A 60 -2.90 11.37 16.68
CA ALA A 60 -3.57 10.37 15.86
C ALA A 60 -2.95 8.98 16.05
N LEU A 61 -1.62 8.86 15.98
CA LEU A 61 -0.90 7.59 16.16
C LEU A 61 -1.04 7.04 17.59
N GLU A 62 -1.03 7.91 18.61
CA GLU A 62 -1.31 7.52 19.99
C GLU A 62 -2.72 6.93 20.13
N THR A 63 -3.72 7.56 19.47
CA THR A 63 -5.09 7.04 19.45
C THR A 63 -5.14 5.66 18.78
N ILE A 64 -4.49 5.48 17.62
CA ILE A 64 -4.45 4.20 16.92
C ILE A 64 -3.74 3.13 17.75
N ALA A 65 -2.60 3.45 18.35
CA ALA A 65 -1.89 2.52 19.23
C ALA A 65 -2.75 2.10 20.42
N GLY A 66 -3.50 3.04 21.02
CA GLY A 66 -4.47 2.75 22.05
C GLY A 66 -5.58 1.80 21.58
N MET A 67 -6.14 2.04 20.40
CA MET A 67 -7.14 1.14 19.80
C MET A 67 -6.60 -0.28 19.63
N MET A 68 -5.38 -0.45 19.09
CA MET A 68 -4.79 -1.77 18.82
C MET A 68 -4.45 -2.56 20.09
N ARG A 69 -4.26 -1.89 21.23
CA ARG A 69 -3.88 -2.55 22.51
C ARG A 69 -5.06 -2.95 23.37
N VAL A 70 -6.16 -2.22 23.32
CA VAL A 70 -7.23 -2.32 24.32
C VAL A 70 -8.26 -3.40 23.97
N THR A 71 -8.37 -3.78 22.72
CA THR A 71 -9.39 -4.71 22.25
C THR A 71 -8.77 -5.98 21.69
N ALA A 72 -9.48 -7.11 21.87
CA ALA A 72 -9.12 -8.37 21.24
C ALA A 72 -9.30 -8.29 19.71
N ASN A 73 -8.54 -9.08 18.97
CA ASN A 73 -8.66 -9.31 17.52
C ASN A 73 -8.56 -8.06 16.65
N PRO A 74 -7.53 -7.19 16.82
CA PRO A 74 -7.30 -6.10 15.89
C PRO A 74 -6.97 -6.64 14.50
N LEU A 75 -7.52 -6.02 13.46
CA LEU A 75 -7.28 -6.39 12.07
C LEU A 75 -6.61 -5.24 11.31
N VAL A 76 -5.60 -5.56 10.52
CA VAL A 76 -4.98 -4.62 9.59
C VAL A 76 -5.31 -5.05 8.16
N VAL A 77 -5.90 -4.17 7.39
CA VAL A 77 -6.10 -4.32 5.95
C VAL A 77 -5.02 -3.51 5.25
N ALA A 78 -4.06 -4.20 4.63
CA ALA A 78 -2.98 -3.57 3.87
C ALA A 78 -3.27 -3.66 2.37
N SER A 79 -2.78 -2.69 1.61
CA SER A 79 -2.99 -2.64 0.17
C SER A 79 -1.87 -3.34 -0.60
N ALA A 80 -2.22 -4.11 -1.62
CA ALA A 80 -1.29 -4.61 -2.61
C ALA A 80 -0.76 -3.51 -3.58
N ASN A 81 -1.17 -2.25 -3.39
CA ASN A 81 -0.60 -1.08 -4.07
C ASN A 81 0.57 -0.46 -3.30
N LEU A 82 0.82 -0.91 -2.08
CA LEU A 82 1.93 -0.44 -1.26
C LEU A 82 3.27 -0.97 -1.78
N SER A 83 4.34 -0.20 -1.56
CA SER A 83 5.69 -0.64 -1.93
C SER A 83 6.16 -1.84 -1.10
N ASN A 84 7.17 -2.56 -1.58
CA ASN A 84 7.80 -3.65 -0.85
C ASN A 84 8.27 -3.21 0.54
N GLU A 85 8.83 -2.01 0.65
CA GLU A 85 9.30 -1.44 1.91
C GLU A 85 8.16 -1.20 2.91
N ALA A 86 7.01 -0.76 2.42
CA ALA A 86 5.83 -0.58 3.27
C ALA A 86 5.26 -1.93 3.73
N LEU A 87 5.17 -2.91 2.83
CA LEU A 87 4.74 -4.28 3.16
C LEU A 87 5.72 -4.95 4.13
N PHE A 88 7.04 -4.74 3.97
CA PHE A 88 8.05 -5.21 4.89
C PHE A 88 7.90 -4.59 6.28
N CYS A 89 7.67 -3.26 6.36
CA CYS A 89 7.39 -2.60 7.62
C CYS A 89 6.14 -3.16 8.30
N ILE A 90 5.07 -3.45 7.55
CA ILE A 90 3.85 -4.07 8.07
C ILE A 90 4.17 -5.45 8.64
N LYS A 91 4.85 -6.30 7.86
CA LYS A 91 5.23 -7.66 8.29
C LYS A 91 6.03 -7.61 9.58
N ARG A 92 7.14 -6.85 9.59
CA ARG A 92 8.07 -6.79 10.71
C ARG A 92 7.46 -6.19 11.97
N ASN A 93 6.75 -5.07 11.85
CA ASN A 93 6.32 -4.30 13.01
C ASN A 93 4.91 -4.65 13.50
N LEU A 94 4.01 -5.05 12.60
CA LEU A 94 2.64 -5.33 12.99
C LEU A 94 2.36 -6.83 13.11
N VAL A 95 2.92 -7.66 12.23
CA VAL A 95 2.74 -9.12 12.31
C VAL A 95 3.75 -9.72 13.28
N ASP A 96 5.06 -9.59 13.02
CA ASP A 96 6.08 -10.31 13.77
C ASP A 96 6.28 -9.78 15.18
N ALA A 97 6.21 -8.46 15.36
CA ALA A 97 6.47 -7.83 16.66
C ALA A 97 5.20 -7.72 17.53
N GLU A 98 4.04 -7.42 16.95
CA GLU A 98 2.78 -7.22 17.67
C GLU A 98 1.82 -8.42 17.60
N GLY A 99 2.03 -9.35 16.66
CA GLY A 99 1.14 -10.48 16.45
C GLY A 99 -0.23 -10.08 15.89
N LEU A 100 -0.33 -8.94 15.18
CA LEU A 100 -1.58 -8.47 14.60
C LEU A 100 -1.96 -9.31 13.38
N ASP A 101 -3.25 -9.57 13.22
CA ASP A 101 -3.78 -10.14 12.00
C ASP A 101 -3.73 -9.10 10.87
N VAL A 102 -3.09 -9.47 9.76
CA VAL A 102 -3.00 -8.65 8.57
C VAL A 102 -3.56 -9.41 7.39
N VAL A 103 -4.36 -8.73 6.55
CA VAL A 103 -4.82 -9.26 5.27
C VAL A 103 -4.50 -8.27 4.15
N VAL A 104 -4.14 -8.81 2.98
CA VAL A 104 -3.88 -8.03 1.77
C VAL A 104 -4.92 -8.43 0.73
N PRO A 105 -6.01 -7.66 0.59
CA PRO A 105 -7.04 -7.97 -0.38
C PRO A 105 -6.55 -7.68 -1.79
N VAL A 106 -6.83 -8.61 -2.70
CA VAL A 106 -6.59 -8.47 -4.12
C VAL A 106 -7.87 -8.72 -4.89
N HIS A 107 -8.10 -7.92 -5.92
CA HIS A 107 -9.17 -8.16 -6.87
C HIS A 107 -8.64 -9.00 -8.01
N ARG A 108 -9.27 -10.14 -8.23
CA ARG A 108 -9.10 -10.92 -9.44
C ARG A 108 -10.12 -10.43 -10.45
N GLY A 109 -9.65 -9.71 -11.44
CA GLY A 109 -10.46 -9.30 -12.58
C GLY A 109 -10.59 -10.41 -13.61
N GLU A 110 -11.12 -10.08 -14.78
CA GLU A 110 -11.03 -10.98 -15.93
C GLU A 110 -9.56 -11.26 -16.25
N VAL A 111 -9.25 -12.52 -16.58
CA VAL A 111 -7.91 -12.91 -17.03
C VAL A 111 -7.54 -12.05 -18.24
N ARG A 112 -6.57 -11.19 -18.06
CA ARG A 112 -6.05 -10.34 -19.13
C ARG A 112 -4.90 -11.04 -19.81
N ARG A 113 -4.97 -11.13 -21.11
CA ARG A 113 -3.90 -11.66 -21.93
C ARG A 113 -3.11 -10.51 -22.51
N ILE A 114 -1.87 -10.34 -22.06
CA ILE A 114 -0.98 -9.26 -22.50
C ILE A 114 0.31 -9.83 -23.06
N LYS A 115 0.94 -9.14 -24.01
CA LYS A 115 2.29 -9.47 -24.44
C LYS A 115 3.31 -8.72 -23.58
N ASN A 116 4.30 -9.45 -23.07
CA ASN A 116 5.47 -8.83 -22.46
C ASN A 116 6.43 -8.24 -23.53
N ALA A 117 7.52 -7.62 -23.07
CA ALA A 117 8.52 -7.05 -23.96
C ALA A 117 9.17 -8.04 -24.93
N HIS A 118 9.21 -9.32 -24.57
CA HIS A 118 9.75 -10.40 -25.38
C HIS A 118 8.72 -11.04 -26.35
N GLY A 119 7.52 -10.46 -26.43
CA GLY A 119 6.45 -10.94 -27.29
C GLY A 119 5.74 -12.20 -26.79
N GLN A 120 6.05 -12.67 -25.57
CA GLN A 120 5.39 -13.79 -24.94
C GLN A 120 4.04 -13.37 -24.38
N TRP A 121 3.05 -14.23 -24.49
CA TRP A 121 1.75 -14.01 -23.87
C TRP A 121 1.82 -14.32 -22.39
N ILE A 122 1.39 -13.35 -21.58
CA ILE A 122 1.20 -13.48 -20.14
C ILE A 122 -0.29 -13.41 -19.87
N GLU A 123 -0.77 -14.30 -19.04
CA GLU A 123 -2.12 -14.28 -18.50
C GLU A 123 -2.06 -13.84 -17.05
N SER A 124 -2.80 -12.81 -16.69
CA SER A 124 -2.90 -12.33 -15.30
C SER A 124 -4.30 -11.84 -15.03
N ALA A 125 -4.87 -12.31 -13.94
CA ALA A 125 -6.09 -11.80 -13.35
C ALA A 125 -5.80 -10.75 -12.25
N ASP A 126 -4.54 -10.61 -11.85
CA ASP A 126 -4.12 -9.70 -10.80
C ASP A 126 -4.05 -8.27 -11.32
N ALA A 127 -4.85 -7.39 -10.74
CA ALA A 127 -4.91 -5.96 -11.10
C ALA A 127 -4.02 -5.07 -10.22
N HIS A 128 -3.27 -5.66 -9.27
CA HIS A 128 -2.47 -4.92 -8.31
C HIS A 128 -0.97 -4.92 -8.64
N PRO A 129 -0.26 -3.84 -8.38
CA PRO A 129 1.14 -3.71 -8.77
C PRO A 129 2.11 -4.51 -7.91
N ASN A 130 1.70 -4.97 -6.72
CA ASN A 130 2.63 -5.56 -5.75
C ASN A 130 2.06 -6.73 -4.91
N SER A 131 1.11 -7.47 -5.45
CA SER A 131 0.57 -8.67 -4.78
C SER A 131 1.66 -9.72 -4.54
N ASN A 132 2.59 -9.87 -5.48
CA ASN A 132 3.73 -10.78 -5.33
C ASN A 132 4.68 -10.30 -4.23
N GLY A 133 4.92 -9.00 -4.08
CA GLY A 133 5.68 -8.47 -2.95
C GLY A 133 5.05 -8.87 -1.61
N ALA A 134 3.74 -8.76 -1.48
CA ALA A 134 3.03 -9.17 -0.27
C ALA A 134 3.19 -10.69 0.00
N ARG A 135 3.01 -11.54 -1.02
CA ARG A 135 3.19 -13.00 -0.90
C ARG A 135 4.61 -13.39 -0.51
N LEU A 136 5.60 -12.78 -1.14
CA LEU A 136 7.02 -13.06 -0.87
C LEU A 136 7.42 -12.70 0.56
N MET A 137 6.72 -11.75 1.18
CA MET A 137 6.90 -11.39 2.60
C MET A 137 6.06 -12.26 3.54
N GLY A 138 5.31 -13.23 3.02
CA GLY A 138 4.47 -14.11 3.83
C GLY A 138 3.20 -13.43 4.37
N LEU A 139 2.78 -12.31 3.80
CA LEU A 139 1.51 -11.68 4.16
C LEU A 139 0.35 -12.44 3.51
N PRO A 140 -0.76 -12.68 4.24
CA PRO A 140 -1.95 -13.31 3.69
C PRO A 140 -2.60 -12.47 2.58
N VAL A 141 -2.45 -12.92 1.33
CA VAL A 141 -3.11 -12.31 0.18
C VAL A 141 -4.45 -13.03 -0.02
N VAL A 142 -5.54 -12.29 0.10
CA VAL A 142 -6.90 -12.82 0.08
C VAL A 142 -7.69 -12.26 -1.09
N ASP A 143 -8.64 -13.05 -1.62
CA ASP A 143 -9.61 -12.51 -2.57
C ASP A 143 -10.53 -11.52 -1.85
N VAL A 144 -10.90 -10.46 -2.54
CA VAL A 144 -11.79 -9.43 -2.02
C VAL A 144 -13.16 -9.96 -1.59
N ALA A 145 -13.64 -11.00 -2.25
CA ALA A 145 -14.89 -11.66 -1.82
C ALA A 145 -14.81 -12.18 -0.36
N ASN A 146 -13.60 -12.54 0.10
CA ASN A 146 -13.37 -12.95 1.47
C ASN A 146 -13.18 -11.76 2.42
N LEU A 147 -12.76 -10.59 1.93
CA LEU A 147 -12.55 -9.41 2.77
C LEU A 147 -13.82 -8.97 3.48
N GLU A 148 -14.95 -8.98 2.79
CA GLU A 148 -16.24 -8.61 3.38
C GLU A 148 -16.58 -9.48 4.59
N SER A 149 -16.36 -10.80 4.50
CA SER A 149 -16.52 -11.72 5.63
C SER A 149 -15.59 -11.36 6.80
N TYR A 150 -14.30 -11.18 6.54
CA TYR A 150 -13.34 -10.73 7.57
C TYR A 150 -13.77 -9.44 8.28
N LEU A 151 -14.35 -8.50 7.54
CA LEU A 151 -14.78 -7.23 8.10
C LEU A 151 -16.09 -7.34 8.88
N ARG A 152 -17.04 -8.15 8.44
CA ARG A 152 -18.34 -8.34 9.10
C ARG A 152 -18.23 -9.22 10.35
N ASP A 153 -17.41 -10.27 10.28
CA ASP A 153 -17.28 -11.26 11.35
C ASP A 153 -16.35 -10.80 12.49
N GLY A 154 -15.53 -9.79 12.23
CA GLY A 154 -14.60 -9.24 13.21
C GLY A 154 -15.24 -8.16 14.09
N ASP A 155 -14.91 -8.15 15.36
CA ASP A 155 -15.37 -7.19 16.37
C ASP A 155 -14.28 -6.23 16.88
N GLY A 156 -13.03 -6.57 16.64
CA GLY A 156 -11.87 -5.77 17.05
C GLY A 156 -11.66 -4.49 16.22
N PRO A 157 -10.72 -3.63 16.61
CA PRO A 157 -10.39 -2.42 15.87
C PRO A 157 -9.83 -2.74 14.48
N LEU A 158 -9.99 -1.80 13.57
CA LEU A 158 -9.57 -1.93 12.19
C LEU A 158 -8.58 -0.82 11.82
N LEU A 159 -7.46 -1.19 11.22
CA LEU A 159 -6.54 -0.27 10.57
C LEU A 159 -6.49 -0.56 9.06
N VAL A 160 -6.92 0.38 8.23
CA VAL A 160 -6.85 0.27 6.77
C VAL A 160 -5.70 1.13 6.25
N LEU A 161 -4.70 0.49 5.67
CA LEU A 161 -3.53 1.15 5.08
C LEU A 161 -3.74 1.24 3.57
N ASP A 162 -4.02 2.44 3.09
CA ASP A 162 -4.46 2.77 1.74
C ASP A 162 -5.93 2.35 1.45
N ALA A 163 -6.87 3.20 1.85
CA ALA A 163 -8.30 2.96 1.67
C ALA A 163 -8.75 2.93 0.18
N HIS A 164 -7.88 3.30 -0.75
CA HIS A 164 -8.13 3.22 -2.21
C HIS A 164 -7.64 1.92 -2.82
N ALA A 165 -7.08 1.04 -2.00
CA ALA A 165 -6.52 -0.24 -2.43
C ALA A 165 -7.51 -1.12 -3.19
N HIS A 166 -8.77 -0.94 -2.91
CA HIS A 166 -9.82 -1.73 -3.51
C HIS A 166 -11.09 -0.90 -3.72
N PRO A 167 -11.74 -1.00 -4.90
CA PRO A 167 -12.98 -0.26 -5.18
C PRO A 167 -14.08 -0.50 -4.14
N TRP A 168 -14.19 -1.72 -3.60
CA TRP A 168 -15.19 -2.04 -2.58
C TRP A 168 -14.98 -1.23 -1.28
N LEU A 169 -13.74 -0.98 -0.86
CA LEU A 169 -13.44 -0.16 0.32
C LEU A 169 -13.93 1.30 0.18
N ALA A 170 -14.19 1.75 -1.02
CA ALA A 170 -14.76 3.07 -1.30
C ALA A 170 -16.29 3.09 -1.27
N THR A 171 -16.96 1.97 -1.00
CA THR A 171 -18.43 1.87 -1.05
C THR A 171 -19.08 2.12 0.32
N ALA A 172 -20.39 2.42 0.29
CA ALA A 172 -21.20 2.51 1.50
C ALA A 172 -21.30 1.15 2.22
N ASP A 173 -21.25 0.04 1.47
CA ASP A 173 -21.31 -1.32 2.04
C ASP A 173 -20.08 -1.62 2.90
N ALA A 174 -18.90 -1.17 2.48
CA ALA A 174 -17.69 -1.29 3.30
C ALA A 174 -17.81 -0.48 4.59
N ALA A 175 -18.29 0.75 4.51
CA ALA A 175 -18.54 1.58 5.70
C ALA A 175 -19.55 0.93 6.64
N ALA A 176 -20.63 0.34 6.11
CA ALA A 176 -21.63 -0.37 6.89
C ALA A 176 -21.08 -1.64 7.55
N ALA A 177 -20.20 -2.38 6.84
CA ALA A 177 -19.57 -3.59 7.36
C ALA A 177 -18.70 -3.33 8.61
N VAL A 178 -18.11 -2.13 8.71
CA VAL A 178 -17.22 -1.76 9.83
C VAL A 178 -17.84 -0.75 10.80
N ALA A 179 -19.14 -0.43 10.68
CA ALA A 179 -19.78 0.64 11.42
C ALA A 179 -19.72 0.48 12.96
N GLN A 180 -19.60 -0.74 13.45
CA GLN A 180 -19.48 -1.05 14.89
C GLN A 180 -18.03 -1.13 15.37
N ARG A 181 -17.05 -1.01 14.48
CA ARG A 181 -15.63 -1.14 14.80
C ARG A 181 -14.97 0.24 14.94
N SER A 182 -14.07 0.36 15.90
CA SER A 182 -13.15 1.50 15.92
C SER A 182 -12.21 1.40 14.73
N THR A 183 -12.36 2.29 13.75
CA THR A 183 -11.65 2.22 12.47
C THR A 183 -10.69 3.38 12.31
N ALA A 184 -9.45 3.08 11.93
CA ALA A 184 -8.46 4.05 11.48
C ALA A 184 -8.12 3.81 10.00
N VAL A 185 -8.00 4.86 9.21
CA VAL A 185 -7.70 4.77 7.77
C VAL A 185 -6.56 5.69 7.37
N LEU A 186 -5.66 5.18 6.53
CA LEU A 186 -4.71 5.98 5.76
C LEU A 186 -5.31 6.19 4.37
N ALA A 187 -5.63 7.44 4.01
CA ALA A 187 -6.37 7.75 2.78
C ALA A 187 -5.93 9.07 2.15
N ARG A 188 -6.30 9.28 0.90
CA ARG A 188 -6.07 10.52 0.15
C ARG A 188 -7.35 11.30 -0.13
N THR A 189 -8.43 10.59 -0.42
CA THR A 189 -9.72 11.17 -0.79
C THR A 189 -10.78 10.70 0.18
N ALA A 190 -11.89 11.44 0.26
CA ALA A 190 -13.04 11.06 1.03
C ALA A 190 -13.78 9.89 0.35
N THR A 191 -14.16 8.91 1.15
CA THR A 191 -15.05 7.81 0.76
C THR A 191 -15.98 7.54 1.94
N PRO A 192 -17.09 6.83 1.77
CA PRO A 192 -17.96 6.48 2.91
C PRO A 192 -17.21 5.83 4.07
N LEU A 193 -16.23 4.96 3.80
CA LEU A 193 -15.38 4.37 4.82
C LEU A 193 -14.53 5.43 5.55
N VAL A 194 -13.88 6.33 4.79
CA VAL A 194 -13.07 7.42 5.33
C VAL A 194 -13.91 8.38 6.16
N GLU A 195 -15.13 8.69 5.70
CA GLU A 195 -16.06 9.57 6.41
C GLU A 195 -16.58 8.96 7.72
N SER A 196 -16.72 7.63 7.80
CA SER A 196 -17.15 6.92 9.01
C SER A 196 -16.02 6.60 10.00
N ALA A 197 -14.77 6.62 9.55
CA ALA A 197 -13.62 6.22 10.38
C ALA A 197 -13.39 7.14 11.59
N SER A 198 -12.98 6.54 12.72
CA SER A 198 -12.67 7.26 13.97
C SER A 198 -11.41 8.10 13.86
N VAL A 199 -10.40 7.59 13.12
CA VAL A 199 -9.14 8.29 12.85
C VAL A 199 -8.85 8.24 11.34
N VAL A 200 -8.53 9.38 10.76
CA VAL A 200 -8.13 9.48 9.35
C VAL A 200 -6.74 10.08 9.28
N LEU A 201 -5.85 9.40 8.57
CA LEU A 201 -4.48 9.83 8.33
C LEU A 201 -4.30 10.19 6.85
N PRO A 202 -3.64 11.31 6.53
CA PRO A 202 -3.34 11.67 5.15
C PRO A 202 -2.22 10.78 4.60
N GLY A 203 -2.53 10.01 3.55
CA GLY A 203 -1.61 9.11 2.88
C GLY A 203 -0.95 9.72 1.66
N ALA A 204 0.35 9.53 1.50
CA ALA A 204 1.06 9.87 0.28
C ALA A 204 0.74 8.86 -0.83
N SER A 205 0.58 9.34 -2.06
CA SER A 205 0.42 8.51 -3.25
C SER A 205 1.73 7.83 -3.65
N TRP A 206 1.64 6.85 -4.55
CA TRP A 206 2.82 6.22 -5.15
C TRP A 206 3.73 7.22 -5.90
N ALA A 207 3.20 8.33 -6.42
CA ALA A 207 3.99 9.37 -7.06
C ALA A 207 4.71 10.29 -6.05
N GLU A 208 4.24 10.34 -4.82
CA GLU A 208 4.78 11.14 -3.71
C GLU A 208 5.68 10.33 -2.79
N THR A 209 5.85 9.05 -3.04
CA THR A 209 6.72 8.15 -2.30
C THR A 209 7.78 7.53 -3.20
N GLU A 210 8.87 7.08 -2.60
CA GLU A 210 9.87 6.25 -3.23
C GLU A 210 9.72 4.83 -2.71
N GLY A 211 9.92 3.82 -3.58
CA GLY A 211 9.84 2.44 -3.17
C GLY A 211 10.04 1.47 -4.31
N THR A 212 9.99 0.18 -4.00
CA THR A 212 10.10 -0.89 -4.98
C THR A 212 8.80 -1.68 -5.08
N TYR A 213 8.58 -2.29 -6.23
CA TYR A 213 7.38 -3.09 -6.53
C TYR A 213 7.79 -4.37 -7.24
N THR A 214 7.12 -5.47 -6.93
CA THR A 214 7.35 -6.77 -7.54
C THR A 214 6.19 -7.12 -8.46
N SER A 215 6.43 -7.11 -9.76
CA SER A 215 5.40 -7.36 -10.77
C SER A 215 4.84 -8.79 -10.71
N SER A 216 3.76 -9.05 -11.48
CA SER A 216 3.19 -10.39 -11.65
C SER A 216 4.15 -11.40 -12.28
N GLU A 217 5.21 -10.94 -12.94
CA GLU A 217 6.28 -11.78 -13.48
C GLU A 217 7.47 -11.96 -12.52
N GLY A 218 7.40 -11.42 -11.30
CA GLY A 218 8.49 -11.46 -10.34
C GLY A 218 9.64 -10.52 -10.65
N ILE A 219 9.41 -9.47 -11.42
CA ILE A 219 10.42 -8.45 -11.68
C ILE A 219 10.28 -7.32 -10.65
N VAL A 220 11.35 -7.10 -9.89
CA VAL A 220 11.44 -6.00 -8.92
C VAL A 220 11.90 -4.74 -9.64
N GLN A 221 11.13 -3.68 -9.52
CA GLN A 221 11.42 -2.39 -10.13
C GLN A 221 11.39 -1.26 -9.09
N HIS A 222 12.26 -0.27 -9.28
CA HIS A 222 12.32 0.93 -8.43
C HIS A 222 11.47 2.06 -9.01
N ALA A 223 10.56 2.58 -8.19
CA ALA A 223 9.77 3.77 -8.46
C ALA A 223 10.34 4.96 -7.68
N ARG A 224 10.80 5.99 -8.41
CA ARG A 224 11.31 7.23 -7.80
C ARG A 224 10.15 8.14 -7.42
N ARG A 225 10.30 8.84 -6.32
CA ARG A 225 9.38 9.91 -5.97
C ARG A 225 9.38 10.98 -7.06
N ALA A 226 8.22 11.26 -7.63
CA ALA A 226 8.03 12.24 -8.70
C ALA A 226 7.52 13.59 -8.19
N LEU A 227 6.76 13.59 -7.09
CA LEU A 227 6.13 14.77 -6.50
C LEU A 227 6.47 14.87 -5.01
N PRO A 228 6.53 16.06 -4.42
CA PRO A 228 6.55 16.20 -2.97
C PRO A 228 5.21 15.74 -2.39
N PRO A 229 5.19 15.16 -1.18
CA PRO A 229 3.94 14.87 -0.49
C PRO A 229 3.10 16.13 -0.29
N THR A 230 1.79 16.03 -0.48
CA THR A 230 0.86 17.16 -0.35
C THR A 230 0.36 17.28 1.09
N GLY A 231 0.26 18.51 1.58
CA GLY A 231 -0.19 18.79 2.95
C GLY A 231 0.70 18.12 3.99
N GLN A 232 0.09 17.36 4.88
CA GLN A 232 0.80 16.54 5.88
C GLN A 232 0.84 15.05 5.52
N SER A 233 0.62 14.69 4.26
CA SER A 233 0.58 13.29 3.85
C SER A 233 1.94 12.59 4.04
N GLN A 234 1.89 11.33 4.47
CA GLN A 234 3.07 10.51 4.71
C GLN A 234 2.98 9.17 3.97
N PRO A 235 4.12 8.63 3.50
CA PRO A 235 4.19 7.28 2.96
C PRO A 235 3.75 6.22 3.98
N ALA A 236 3.09 5.16 3.54
CA ALA A 236 2.60 4.11 4.45
C ALA A 236 3.71 3.49 5.30
N TRP A 237 4.92 3.25 4.74
CA TRP A 237 6.06 2.73 5.52
C TRP A 237 6.42 3.64 6.70
N GLN A 238 6.37 4.96 6.51
CA GLN A 238 6.69 5.93 7.56
C GLN A 238 5.60 5.96 8.65
N VAL A 239 4.34 5.83 8.24
CA VAL A 239 3.20 5.73 9.16
C VAL A 239 3.29 4.48 10.04
N VAL A 240 3.55 3.32 9.42
CA VAL A 240 3.70 2.04 10.15
C VAL A 240 4.90 2.09 11.09
N TYR A 241 6.02 2.63 10.63
CA TYR A 241 7.22 2.79 11.44
C TYR A 241 6.99 3.71 12.66
N ALA A 242 6.28 4.82 12.45
CA ALA A 242 5.92 5.71 13.54
C ALA A 242 4.90 5.08 14.50
N LEU A 243 3.93 4.30 13.98
CA LEU A 243 2.97 3.57 14.79
C LEU A 243 3.67 2.53 15.68
N ALA A 244 4.65 1.79 15.15
CA ALA A 244 5.43 0.83 15.93
C ALA A 244 6.11 1.47 17.15
N ARG A 245 6.60 2.69 17.03
CA ARG A 245 7.14 3.45 18.17
C ARG A 245 6.08 3.76 19.22
N HIS A 246 4.86 4.09 18.82
CA HIS A 246 3.73 4.31 19.74
C HIS A 246 3.24 2.99 20.35
N LEU A 247 3.48 1.87 19.68
CA LEU A 247 3.28 0.51 20.23
C LEU A 247 4.42 0.08 21.16
N GLY A 248 5.47 0.87 21.35
CA GLY A 248 6.53 0.63 22.33
C GLY A 248 7.77 -0.02 21.77
N HIS A 249 7.86 -0.22 20.45
CA HIS A 249 9.05 -0.78 19.82
C HIS A 249 10.13 0.29 19.66
N GLU A 250 11.35 -0.07 20.05
CA GLU A 250 12.52 0.74 19.70
C GLU A 250 12.74 0.67 18.20
N GLN A 251 12.85 1.83 17.58
CA GLN A 251 13.06 1.97 16.15
C GLN A 251 14.29 2.84 15.89
N GLU A 252 15.05 2.53 14.85
CA GLU A 252 16.17 3.37 14.45
C GLU A 252 15.74 4.81 14.11
N ARG A 253 16.59 5.79 14.40
CA ARG A 253 16.23 7.20 14.18
C ARG A 253 16.24 7.61 12.71
N HIS A 254 17.06 6.94 11.90
CA HIS A 254 17.28 7.27 10.50
C HIS A 254 16.91 6.09 9.60
N VAL A 255 15.63 6.00 9.29
CA VAL A 255 15.12 5.01 8.36
C VAL A 255 14.77 5.66 7.03
N SER A 256 14.98 4.94 5.95
CA SER A 256 14.63 5.36 4.59
C SER A 256 14.20 4.13 3.77
N PRO A 257 13.50 4.32 2.65
CA PRO A 257 13.18 3.18 1.78
C PRO A 257 14.40 2.34 1.40
N ARG A 258 15.56 2.98 1.19
CA ARG A 258 16.80 2.27 0.89
C ARG A 258 17.26 1.38 2.04
N VAL A 259 17.19 1.85 3.28
CA VAL A 259 17.54 1.07 4.47
C VAL A 259 16.58 -0.09 4.63
N LEU A 260 15.28 0.17 4.57
CA LEU A 260 14.25 -0.86 4.66
C LEU A 260 14.40 -1.94 3.59
N PHE A 261 14.73 -1.53 2.35
CA PHE A 261 14.98 -2.49 1.27
C PHE A 261 16.22 -3.35 1.54
N ALA A 262 17.28 -2.77 2.08
CA ALA A 262 18.50 -3.52 2.40
C ALA A 262 18.24 -4.56 3.50
N GLU A 263 17.47 -4.21 4.53
CA GLU A 263 17.03 -5.14 5.57
C GLU A 263 16.13 -6.23 4.99
N MET A 264 15.13 -5.86 4.19
CA MET A 264 14.25 -6.80 3.50
C MET A 264 15.04 -7.79 2.62
N ALA A 265 16.02 -7.30 1.85
CA ALA A 265 16.84 -8.14 0.98
C ALA A 265 17.75 -9.09 1.77
N ALA A 266 18.11 -8.74 3.00
CA ALA A 266 18.86 -9.60 3.90
C ALA A 266 17.97 -10.68 4.55
N GLU A 267 16.71 -10.37 4.82
CA GLU A 267 15.78 -11.24 5.54
C GLU A 267 14.91 -12.11 4.60
N THR A 268 14.69 -11.67 3.36
CA THR A 268 13.80 -12.35 2.41
C THR A 268 14.59 -12.92 1.23
N ALA A 269 14.69 -14.23 1.14
CA ALA A 269 15.49 -14.93 0.14
C ALA A 269 15.21 -14.51 -1.31
N ALA A 270 13.95 -14.20 -1.64
CA ALA A 270 13.55 -13.76 -2.97
C ALA A 270 14.26 -12.47 -3.43
N PHE A 271 14.67 -11.60 -2.51
CA PHE A 271 15.34 -10.33 -2.79
C PHE A 271 16.87 -10.38 -2.52
N ALA A 272 17.40 -11.56 -2.20
CA ALA A 272 18.83 -11.70 -1.84
C ALA A 272 19.76 -11.12 -2.91
N GLY A 273 20.76 -10.34 -2.47
CA GLY A 273 21.75 -9.71 -3.38
C GLY A 273 21.23 -8.52 -4.19
N MET A 274 19.96 -8.15 -4.08
CA MET A 274 19.43 -6.93 -4.67
C MET A 274 19.83 -5.70 -3.85
N THR A 275 20.09 -4.59 -4.52
CA THR A 275 20.38 -3.32 -3.87
C THR A 275 19.65 -2.18 -4.57
N TYR A 276 19.33 -1.13 -3.85
CA TYR A 276 18.73 0.07 -4.44
C TYR A 276 19.59 0.64 -5.57
N GLY A 277 20.90 0.62 -5.42
CA GLY A 277 21.82 1.10 -6.46
C GLY A 277 21.68 0.34 -7.77
N ARG A 278 21.56 -0.98 -7.71
CA ARG A 278 21.31 -1.81 -8.89
C ARG A 278 19.93 -1.56 -9.48
N LEU A 279 18.88 -1.54 -8.67
CA LEU A 279 17.50 -1.28 -9.11
C LEU A 279 17.32 0.12 -9.72
N MET A 280 18.16 1.09 -9.36
CA MET A 280 18.15 2.42 -9.98
C MET A 280 18.80 2.47 -11.36
N SER A 281 19.75 1.59 -11.63
CA SER A 281 20.54 1.52 -12.87
C SER A 281 20.05 0.44 -13.84
N GLU A 282 19.45 -0.61 -13.33
CA GLU A 282 18.93 -1.72 -14.12
C GLU A 282 17.43 -1.54 -14.46
N PRO A 283 16.92 -2.10 -15.56
CA PRO A 283 15.51 -1.98 -15.95
C PRO A 283 14.55 -2.68 -14.99
N GLY A 284 15.03 -3.66 -14.25
CA GLY A 284 14.37 -4.45 -13.23
C GLY A 284 15.22 -5.68 -12.90
N MET A 285 14.98 -6.28 -11.76
CA MET A 285 15.71 -7.47 -11.31
C MET A 285 14.72 -8.61 -11.03
N PRO A 286 14.93 -9.80 -11.60
CA PRO A 286 14.09 -10.94 -11.29
C PRO A 286 14.32 -11.39 -9.84
N ILE A 287 13.26 -11.82 -9.17
CA ILE A 287 13.35 -12.45 -7.85
C ILE A 287 14.06 -13.80 -7.93
N HIS A 288 14.59 -14.25 -6.81
CA HIS A 288 15.05 -15.63 -6.67
C HIS A 288 13.86 -16.53 -6.27
N GLY A 289 13.67 -17.62 -7.01
CA GLY A 289 12.56 -18.56 -6.80
C GLY A 289 11.44 -18.44 -7.82
N GLU A 290 10.40 -19.21 -7.60
CA GLU A 290 9.22 -19.21 -8.47
C GLU A 290 8.27 -18.08 -8.10
N VAL A 291 7.68 -17.50 -9.13
CA VAL A 291 6.54 -16.58 -8.98
C VAL A 291 5.30 -17.44 -8.83
N ASP A 292 4.53 -17.18 -7.79
CA ASP A 292 3.19 -17.73 -7.70
C ASP A 292 2.34 -17.08 -8.80
N ARG A 293 2.36 -17.68 -9.98
CA ARG A 293 1.51 -17.26 -11.12
C ARG A 293 0.10 -17.67 -10.76
N VAL A 294 -0.60 -16.79 -10.08
CA VAL A 294 -2.01 -16.99 -9.79
C VAL A 294 -2.75 -17.01 -11.12
N GLY A 295 -3.04 -18.23 -11.60
CA GLY A 295 -3.97 -18.48 -12.69
C GLY A 295 -5.39 -18.09 -12.29
#